data_b610c515ff388df320bf631bcc8198d2
#
_entry.id   b610c515ff388df320bf631bcc8198d2
#
_cell.length_a   1.000
_cell.length_b   1.000
_cell.length_c   1.000
_cell.angle_alpha   90.00
_cell.angle_beta   90.00
_cell.angle_gamma   90.00
#
_symmetry.space_group_name_H-M   'P 1'
#
loop_
_entity.id
_entity.type
_entity.pdbx_description
1 polymer ?
#
loop_
_entity_poly.entity_id
_entity_poly.type
_entity_poly.pdbx_seq_one_letter_code
_entity_poly.pdbx_strand_id
1 'polypeptide(L)'
;MDLSAFNLQGKVALITGGAHGIGFSIAEGMAQCGATVCFNCSSEASLEKGLAAYKAAGIDAHGYVADVSDEDAVNAMVAKIKAEVGTVDILVN
;
A
#
# COMPACT_ATOMS: atom_id res chain seq x y z
N MET A 1 14.02 5.42 -15.93
CA MET A 1 12.81 5.03 -16.72
C MET A 1 11.80 6.16 -16.65
N ASP A 2 11.29 6.55 -17.78
CA ASP A 2 10.24 7.56 -17.84
C ASP A 2 8.87 6.88 -17.73
N LEU A 3 8.16 7.14 -16.63
CA LEU A 3 6.85 6.58 -16.36
C LEU A 3 5.70 7.58 -16.63
N SER A 4 6.00 8.67 -17.33
CA SER A 4 5.00 9.72 -17.58
C SER A 4 3.79 9.23 -18.39
N ALA A 5 3.95 8.12 -19.16
CA ALA A 5 2.84 7.49 -19.87
C ALA A 5 1.88 6.72 -18.95
N PHE A 6 2.29 6.43 -17.72
CA PHE A 6 1.51 5.65 -16.75
C PHE A 6 1.11 6.59 -15.60
N ASN A 7 0.01 7.29 -15.76
CA ASN A 7 -0.44 8.24 -14.76
C ASN A 7 -1.49 7.59 -13.85
N LEU A 8 -1.11 7.38 -12.58
CA LEU A 8 -2.00 6.84 -11.55
C LEU A 8 -2.41 7.91 -10.53
N GLN A 9 -2.22 9.17 -10.86
CA GLN A 9 -2.56 10.26 -9.95
C GLN A 9 -4.04 10.23 -9.58
N GLY A 10 -4.33 10.36 -8.29
CA GLY A 10 -5.68 10.27 -7.77
C GLY A 10 -6.16 8.84 -7.52
N LYS A 11 -5.37 7.83 -7.87
CA LYS A 11 -5.71 6.43 -7.61
C LYS A 11 -5.16 5.98 -6.27
N VAL A 12 -5.91 5.13 -5.57
CA VAL A 12 -5.50 4.51 -4.32
C VAL A 12 -5.19 3.04 -4.61
N ALA A 13 -3.96 2.62 -4.34
CA ALA A 13 -3.51 1.26 -4.55
C ALA A 13 -3.28 0.58 -3.21
N LEU A 14 -3.83 -0.62 -3.04
CA LEU A 14 -3.58 -1.46 -1.87
C LEU A 14 -2.76 -2.67 -2.30
N ILE A 15 -1.58 -2.83 -1.71
CA ILE A 15 -0.66 -3.91 -1.99
C ILE A 15 -0.62 -4.83 -0.77
N THR A 16 -1.13 -6.07 -0.90
CA THR A 16 -1.03 -7.05 0.18
C THR A 16 0.40 -7.56 0.24
N GLY A 17 0.93 -7.68 1.46
CA GLY A 17 2.33 -8.06 1.63
C GLY A 17 3.31 -7.00 1.15
N GLY A 18 2.90 -5.73 1.14
CA GLY A 18 3.68 -4.63 0.57
C GLY A 18 4.75 -4.05 1.47
N ALA A 19 5.03 -4.66 2.63
CA ALA A 19 6.01 -4.13 3.58
C ALA A 19 7.46 -4.36 3.13
N HIS A 20 7.70 -5.34 2.28
CA HIS A 20 9.05 -5.68 1.80
C HIS A 20 8.98 -6.49 0.51
N GLY A 21 10.15 -6.76 -0.08
CA GLY A 21 10.30 -7.65 -1.24
C GLY A 21 9.60 -7.17 -2.50
N ILE A 22 8.96 -8.10 -3.21
CA ILE A 22 8.29 -7.82 -4.48
C ILE A 22 7.14 -6.83 -4.29
N GLY A 23 6.36 -6.99 -3.22
CA GLY A 23 5.26 -6.08 -2.92
C GLY A 23 5.73 -4.64 -2.74
N PHE A 24 6.84 -4.45 -2.03
CA PHE A 24 7.44 -3.13 -1.87
C PHE A 24 7.88 -2.53 -3.21
N SER A 25 8.51 -3.33 -4.06
CA SER A 25 8.96 -2.86 -5.38
C SER A 25 7.79 -2.44 -6.27
N ILE A 26 6.70 -3.20 -6.26
CA ILE A 26 5.49 -2.86 -7.00
C ILE A 26 4.89 -1.55 -6.49
N ALA A 27 4.79 -1.40 -5.17
CA ALA A 27 4.26 -0.20 -4.54
C ALA A 27 5.11 1.03 -4.87
N GLU A 28 6.42 0.89 -4.85
CA GLU A 28 7.34 1.97 -5.20
C GLU A 28 7.11 2.43 -6.65
N GLY A 29 6.97 1.49 -7.58
CA GLY A 29 6.68 1.80 -8.98
C GLY A 29 5.34 2.53 -9.13
N MET A 30 4.31 2.09 -8.42
CA MET A 30 2.99 2.75 -8.44
C MET A 30 3.04 4.15 -7.86
N ALA A 31 3.79 4.35 -6.77
CA ALA A 31 3.97 5.67 -6.18
C ALA A 31 4.67 6.63 -7.15
N GLN A 32 5.64 6.14 -7.90
CA GLN A 32 6.32 6.93 -8.94
C GLN A 32 5.35 7.34 -10.05
N CYS A 33 4.31 6.56 -10.29
CA CYS A 33 3.25 6.88 -11.25
C CYS A 33 2.17 7.80 -10.66
N GLY A 34 2.29 8.18 -9.40
CA GLY A 34 1.37 9.13 -8.75
C GLY A 34 0.31 8.50 -7.85
N ALA A 35 0.27 7.19 -7.72
CA ALA A 35 -0.70 6.51 -6.86
C ALA A 35 -0.44 6.81 -5.38
N THR A 36 -1.52 6.88 -4.61
CA THR A 36 -1.44 6.84 -3.15
C THR A 36 -1.32 5.38 -2.74
N VAL A 37 -0.26 5.04 -2.03
CA VAL A 37 0.04 3.65 -1.69
C VAL A 37 -0.48 3.32 -0.29
N CYS A 38 -1.27 2.24 -0.22
CA CYS A 38 -1.61 1.57 1.02
C CYS A 38 -1.00 0.17 0.95
N PHE A 39 -0.49 -0.32 2.05
CA PHE A 39 0.03 -1.68 2.11
C PHE A 39 -0.45 -2.39 3.36
N ASN A 40 -0.50 -3.70 3.26
CA ASN A 40 -0.87 -4.57 4.36
C ASN A 40 0.31 -5.45 4.75
N CYS A 41 0.38 -5.78 6.02
CA CYS A 41 1.34 -6.73 6.56
C CYS A 41 0.70 -7.50 7.72
N SER A 42 1.37 -8.55 8.18
CA SER A 42 0.79 -9.47 9.17
C SER A 42 1.20 -9.17 10.61
N SER A 43 2.10 -8.22 10.85
CA SER A 43 2.56 -7.91 12.21
C SER A 43 2.93 -6.44 12.36
N GLU A 44 2.93 -5.98 13.61
CA GLU A 44 3.35 -4.61 13.94
C GLU A 44 4.84 -4.39 13.59
N ALA A 45 5.67 -5.41 13.79
CA ALA A 45 7.09 -5.31 13.45
C ALA A 45 7.30 -5.08 11.95
N SER A 46 6.56 -5.82 11.12
CA SER A 46 6.59 -5.61 9.67
C SER A 46 6.03 -4.25 9.27
N LEU A 47 5.00 -3.78 9.98
CA LEU A 47 4.43 -2.46 9.74
C LEU A 47 5.49 -1.37 9.96
N GLU A 48 6.18 -1.41 11.08
CA GLU A 48 7.20 -0.40 11.40
C GLU A 48 8.33 -0.40 10.37
N LYS A 49 8.82 -1.59 10.01
CA LYS A 49 9.86 -1.74 8.99
C LYS A 49 9.41 -1.23 7.63
N GLY A 50 8.19 -1.57 7.24
CA GLY A 50 7.63 -1.13 5.97
C GLY A 50 7.47 0.37 5.90
N LEU A 51 6.89 0.98 6.93
CA LEU A 51 6.73 2.43 6.99
C LEU A 51 8.08 3.16 6.91
N ALA A 52 9.09 2.65 7.62
CA ALA A 52 10.44 3.23 7.58
C ALA A 52 11.06 3.12 6.18
N ALA A 53 10.88 1.99 5.52
CA ALA A 53 11.40 1.77 4.17
C ALA A 53 10.74 2.70 3.15
N TYR A 54 9.41 2.86 3.21
CA TYR A 54 8.71 3.78 2.33
C TYR A 54 9.14 5.22 2.58
N LYS A 55 9.27 5.61 3.84
CA LYS A 55 9.74 6.96 4.19
C LYS A 55 11.14 7.22 3.66
N ALA A 56 12.04 6.24 3.78
CA ALA A 56 13.40 6.35 3.26
C ALA A 56 13.41 6.49 1.74
N ALA A 57 12.42 5.92 1.04
CA ALA A 57 12.26 6.04 -0.41
C ALA A 57 11.50 7.32 -0.83
N GLY A 58 11.11 8.16 0.13
CA GLY A 58 10.36 9.39 -0.15
C GLY A 58 8.89 9.17 -0.43
N ILE A 59 8.33 8.04 0.02
CA ILE A 59 6.93 7.67 -0.23
C ILE A 59 6.13 7.80 1.07
N ASP A 60 5.04 8.56 1.02
CA ASP A 60 4.10 8.67 2.13
C ASP A 60 3.06 7.55 2.02
N ALA A 61 3.41 6.37 2.51
CA ALA A 61 2.56 5.19 2.43
C ALA A 61 1.72 5.01 3.70
N HIS A 62 0.57 4.40 3.54
CA HIS A 62 -0.34 4.07 4.63
C HIS A 62 -0.30 2.56 4.87
N GLY A 63 0.09 2.15 6.07
CA GLY A 63 0.28 0.75 6.42
C GLY A 63 -0.81 0.22 7.36
N TYR A 64 -1.19 -1.03 7.16
CA TYR A 64 -2.24 -1.68 7.94
C TYR A 64 -1.84 -3.09 8.30
N VAL A 65 -2.08 -3.48 9.55
CA VAL A 65 -1.87 -4.85 10.01
C VAL A 65 -3.19 -5.60 9.88
N ALA A 66 -3.21 -6.63 9.06
CA ALA A 66 -4.39 -7.49 8.89
C ALA A 66 -3.96 -8.84 8.33
N ASP A 67 -4.53 -9.90 8.87
CA ASP A 67 -4.38 -11.25 8.31
C ASP A 67 -5.32 -11.38 7.12
N VAL A 68 -4.78 -11.50 5.92
CA VAL A 68 -5.58 -11.56 4.69
C VAL A 68 -6.39 -12.85 4.55
N SER A 69 -6.14 -13.85 5.41
CA SER A 69 -6.97 -15.05 5.47
C SER A 69 -8.23 -14.85 6.35
N ASP A 70 -8.29 -13.75 7.09
CA ASP A 70 -9.43 -13.41 7.95
C ASP A 70 -10.29 -12.37 7.23
N GLU A 71 -11.47 -12.79 6.77
CA GLU A 71 -12.38 -11.92 6.02
C GLU A 71 -12.81 -10.68 6.82
N ASP A 72 -13.09 -10.85 8.11
CA ASP A 72 -13.49 -9.72 8.97
C ASP A 72 -12.35 -8.71 9.10
N ALA A 73 -11.12 -9.19 9.26
CA ALA A 73 -9.95 -8.31 9.32
C ALA A 73 -9.73 -7.56 8.03
N VAL A 74 -9.91 -8.21 6.88
CA VAL A 74 -9.80 -7.57 5.57
C VAL A 74 -10.89 -6.51 5.39
N ASN A 75 -12.12 -6.83 5.74
CA ASN A 75 -13.23 -5.87 5.64
C ASN A 75 -13.01 -4.65 6.53
N ALA A 76 -12.52 -4.86 7.74
CA ALA A 76 -12.20 -3.77 8.66
C ALA A 76 -11.07 -2.89 8.11
N MET A 77 -10.03 -3.49 7.52
CA MET A 77 -8.93 -2.77 6.90
C MET A 77 -9.42 -1.92 5.73
N VAL A 78 -10.22 -2.49 4.84
CA VAL A 78 -10.74 -1.76 3.67
C VAL A 78 -11.62 -0.60 4.10
N ALA A 79 -12.46 -0.80 5.12
CA ALA A 79 -13.30 0.28 5.66
C ALA A 79 -12.45 1.41 6.24
N LYS A 80 -11.37 1.07 6.92
CA LYS A 80 -10.45 2.06 7.49
C LYS A 80 -9.71 2.82 6.40
N ILE A 81 -9.25 2.15 5.36
CA ILE A 81 -8.62 2.80 4.21
C ILE A 81 -9.60 3.77 3.56
N LYS A 82 -10.83 3.35 3.35
CA LYS A 82 -11.86 4.20 2.75
C LYS A 82 -12.10 5.47 3.57
N ALA A 83 -12.10 5.35 4.89
CA ALA A 83 -12.32 6.48 5.79
C ALA A 83 -11.12 7.42 5.85
N GLU A 84 -9.90 6.88 5.82
CA GLU A 84 -8.66 7.65 6.04
C GLU A 84 -8.00 8.13 4.75
N VAL A 85 -8.12 7.37 3.69
CA VAL A 85 -7.39 7.62 2.43
C VAL A 85 -8.35 7.82 1.27
N GLY A 86 -9.20 6.84 1.01
CA GLY A 86 -10.15 6.88 -0.09
C GLY A 86 -10.50 5.48 -0.58
N THR A 87 -11.35 5.40 -1.58
CA THR A 87 -11.76 4.12 -2.15
C THR A 87 -10.58 3.46 -2.87
N VAL A 88 -10.37 2.18 -2.59
CA VAL A 88 -9.31 1.41 -3.26
C VAL A 88 -9.66 1.21 -4.73
N ASP A 89 -8.80 1.72 -5.60
CA ASP A 89 -8.97 1.60 -7.06
C ASP A 89 -8.20 0.41 -7.62
N ILE A 90 -7.05 0.07 -7.02
CA ILE A 90 -6.15 -0.95 -7.50
C ILE A 90 -5.78 -1.87 -6.34
N LEU A 91 -5.96 -3.17 -6.54
CA LEU A 91 -5.56 -4.19 -5.56
C LEU A 91 -4.49 -5.08 -6.16
N VAL A 92 -3.37 -5.21 -5.47
CA VAL A 92 -2.27 -6.11 -5.84
C VAL A 92 -2.10 -7.16 -4.75
N ASN A 93 -2.25 -8.40 -5.11
CA ASN A 93 -2.03 -9.54 -4.22
C ASN A 93 -0.63 -10.12 -4.39
#